data_ac0895ea170ba475ed2478046133afbc
#
_entry.id   ac0895ea170ba475ed2478046133afbc
#
_cell.length_a   1.000
_cell.length_b   1.000
_cell.length_c   1.000
_cell.angle_alpha   90.00
_cell.angle_beta   90.00
_cell.angle_gamma   90.00
#
_symmetry.space_group_name_H-M   'P 1'
#
loop_
_entity.id
_entity.type
_entity.pdbx_description
1 polymer ?
#
loop_
_entity_poly.entity_id
_entity_poly.type
_entity_poly.pdbx_seq_one_letter_code
_entity_poly.pdbx_strand_id
1 'polypeptide(L)'
;MSETNSASETKSAAETPVHEQFAVRAAKRERLREEGWDPYPVSVPVTTTIAAVRERFGALEAGQMADENDPQATVGVAGRVIFLRNTGRLCFVTLQDGAGVTLQAMLSAKAMPTQGHSSLAAFKTDVDLGDHLFVHGQVGSSRRGELSVFAAPQLREGVEVAQASDDDVLVPAWRIASKALRPLPKTWTNEEGQTVTLSEEQRVRRRELDLIMRPAARDMVRIRAAVNRSIRENFYKRDYIELETPILQVIHGGAAARPFVTHMNAFD
;
A
#
# COMPACT_ATOMS: atom_id res chain seq x y z
N MET A 1 -17.37 -40.02 -40.62
CA MET A 1 -16.14 -39.38 -40.08
C MET A 1 -16.61 -38.24 -39.22
N SER A 2 -16.66 -38.51 -37.95
CA SER A 2 -17.13 -37.54 -36.91
C SER A 2 -15.90 -37.04 -36.17
N GLU A 3 -15.59 -35.77 -36.33
CA GLU A 3 -14.58 -35.08 -35.51
C GLU A 3 -15.25 -34.53 -34.27
N THR A 4 -14.90 -35.13 -33.16
CA THR A 4 -15.25 -34.65 -31.82
C THR A 4 -14.30 -33.52 -31.44
N ASN A 5 -14.82 -32.31 -31.40
CA ASN A 5 -14.13 -31.11 -30.91
C ASN A 5 -14.21 -31.11 -29.37
N SER A 6 -13.11 -31.48 -28.72
CA SER A 6 -12.99 -31.38 -27.25
C SER A 6 -12.55 -29.96 -26.88
N ALA A 7 -13.54 -29.12 -26.60
CA ALA A 7 -13.28 -27.84 -25.94
C ALA A 7 -12.88 -28.10 -24.49
N SER A 8 -11.63 -27.78 -24.16
CA SER A 8 -11.14 -27.74 -22.78
C SER A 8 -11.78 -26.57 -22.05
N GLU A 9 -12.80 -26.84 -21.26
CA GLU A 9 -13.34 -25.89 -20.30
C GLU A 9 -12.29 -25.58 -19.22
N THR A 10 -11.64 -24.44 -19.37
CA THR A 10 -10.88 -23.83 -18.28
C THR A 10 -11.88 -23.40 -17.20
N LYS A 11 -12.01 -24.18 -16.13
CA LYS A 11 -12.79 -23.80 -14.94
C LYS A 11 -12.24 -22.50 -14.39
N SER A 12 -12.89 -21.39 -14.68
CA SER A 12 -12.75 -20.13 -13.97
C SER A 12 -13.08 -20.39 -12.50
N ALA A 13 -12.12 -20.19 -11.61
CA ALA A 13 -12.38 -20.24 -10.18
C ALA A 13 -13.47 -19.20 -9.86
N ALA A 14 -14.59 -19.64 -9.32
CA ALA A 14 -15.73 -18.79 -8.98
C ALA A 14 -15.25 -17.66 -8.05
N GLU A 15 -15.48 -16.43 -8.47
CA GLU A 15 -15.08 -15.25 -7.70
C GLU A 15 -15.96 -15.10 -6.47
N THR A 16 -15.35 -15.10 -5.28
CA THR A 16 -16.05 -14.84 -4.01
C THR A 16 -16.71 -13.46 -4.05
N PRO A 17 -18.01 -13.32 -3.79
CA PRO A 17 -18.70 -12.03 -3.76
C PRO A 17 -18.03 -11.02 -2.82
N VAL A 18 -18.10 -9.73 -3.14
CA VAL A 18 -17.49 -8.65 -2.33
C VAL A 18 -17.96 -8.65 -0.88
N HIS A 19 -19.24 -8.97 -0.63
CA HIS A 19 -19.80 -9.09 0.73
C HIS A 19 -19.18 -10.24 1.52
N GLU A 20 -18.94 -11.37 0.89
CA GLU A 20 -18.29 -12.51 1.52
C GLU A 20 -16.82 -12.22 1.81
N GLN A 21 -16.10 -11.58 0.90
CA GLN A 21 -14.72 -11.15 1.13
C GLN A 21 -14.63 -10.15 2.29
N PHE A 22 -15.59 -9.23 2.40
CA PHE A 22 -15.64 -8.32 3.54
C PHE A 22 -15.84 -9.08 4.86
N ALA A 23 -16.76 -10.03 4.91
CA ALA A 23 -17.03 -10.84 6.11
C ALA A 23 -15.79 -11.64 6.53
N VAL A 24 -15.11 -12.29 5.58
CA VAL A 24 -13.86 -13.03 5.83
C VAL A 24 -12.77 -12.10 6.40
N ARG A 25 -12.57 -10.92 5.82
CA ARG A 25 -11.56 -9.98 6.29
C ARG A 25 -11.91 -9.35 7.63
N ALA A 26 -13.20 -9.12 7.89
CA ALA A 26 -13.68 -8.65 9.19
C ALA A 26 -13.43 -9.72 10.28
N ALA A 27 -13.70 -11.00 9.98
CA ALA A 27 -13.39 -12.10 10.88
C ALA A 27 -11.89 -12.24 11.19
N LYS A 28 -11.02 -12.08 10.17
CA LYS A 28 -9.55 -12.03 10.39
C LYS A 28 -9.16 -10.88 11.33
N ARG A 29 -9.75 -9.69 11.14
CA ARG A 29 -9.50 -8.53 12.00
C ARG A 29 -9.88 -8.82 13.46
N GLU A 30 -11.06 -9.38 13.70
CA GLU A 30 -11.50 -9.69 15.07
C GLU A 30 -10.61 -10.76 15.70
N ARG A 31 -10.26 -11.81 14.97
CA ARG A 31 -9.32 -12.82 15.46
C ARG A 31 -7.97 -12.21 15.85
N LEU A 32 -7.37 -11.35 15.03
CA LEU A 32 -6.11 -10.67 15.36
C LEU A 32 -6.24 -9.88 16.68
N ARG A 33 -7.37 -9.20 16.91
CA ARG A 33 -7.62 -8.48 18.16
C ARG A 33 -7.75 -9.40 19.37
N GLU A 34 -8.46 -10.51 19.22
CA GLU A 34 -8.63 -11.53 20.27
C GLU A 34 -7.28 -12.16 20.64
N GLU A 35 -6.39 -12.32 19.66
CA GLU A 35 -5.03 -12.82 19.85
C GLU A 35 -4.05 -11.74 20.38
N GLY A 36 -4.53 -10.53 20.66
CA GLY A 36 -3.71 -9.42 21.19
C GLY A 36 -2.90 -8.65 20.12
N TRP A 37 -3.16 -8.91 18.83
CA TRP A 37 -2.51 -8.20 17.73
C TRP A 37 -3.39 -7.07 17.21
N ASP A 38 -2.89 -5.85 17.30
CA ASP A 38 -3.60 -4.68 16.77
C ASP A 38 -3.47 -4.64 15.23
N PRO A 39 -4.60 -4.79 14.49
CA PRO A 39 -4.62 -4.68 13.04
C PRO A 39 -4.53 -3.22 12.53
N TYR A 40 -4.50 -2.24 13.44
CA TYR A 40 -4.38 -0.81 13.16
C TYR A 40 -3.43 -0.12 14.14
N PRO A 41 -2.16 -0.57 14.25
CA PRO A 41 -1.22 0.01 15.19
C PRO A 41 -1.00 1.49 14.90
N VAL A 42 -0.77 2.27 15.96
CA VAL A 42 -0.48 3.71 15.85
C VAL A 42 0.77 3.96 15.02
N SER A 43 1.77 3.07 15.11
CA SER A 43 3.01 3.15 14.34
C SER A 43 3.60 1.77 14.05
N VAL A 44 4.44 1.72 13.03
CA VAL A 44 5.32 0.59 12.73
C VAL A 44 6.76 1.11 12.56
N PRO A 45 7.81 0.31 12.83
CA PRO A 45 9.19 0.80 12.90
C PRO A 45 9.79 1.04 11.50
N VAL A 46 9.19 1.92 10.70
CA VAL A 46 9.70 2.33 9.38
C VAL A 46 11.00 3.11 9.55
N THR A 47 12.04 2.71 8.84
CA THR A 47 13.36 3.35 8.86
C THR A 47 13.62 4.21 7.61
N THR A 48 12.96 3.88 6.48
CA THR A 48 13.17 4.56 5.20
C THR A 48 11.95 4.44 4.30
N THR A 49 11.93 5.18 3.19
CA THR A 49 10.87 5.12 2.18
C THR A 49 11.20 4.12 1.07
N ILE A 50 10.17 3.59 0.40
CA ILE A 50 10.34 2.71 -0.77
C ILE A 50 11.13 3.44 -1.87
N ALA A 51 10.87 4.74 -2.08
CA ALA A 51 11.58 5.55 -3.07
C ALA A 51 13.09 5.63 -2.76
N ALA A 52 13.46 5.88 -1.49
CA ALA A 52 14.86 5.95 -1.08
C ALA A 52 15.59 4.59 -1.24
N VAL A 53 14.93 3.47 -0.96
CA VAL A 53 15.48 2.14 -1.22
C VAL A 53 15.76 1.96 -2.71
N ARG A 54 14.83 2.34 -3.59
CA ARG A 54 15.04 2.24 -5.04
C ARG A 54 16.14 3.16 -5.55
N GLU A 55 16.23 4.37 -5.03
CA GLU A 55 17.28 5.33 -5.40
C GLU A 55 18.66 4.80 -5.03
N ARG A 56 18.81 4.28 -3.79
CA ARG A 56 20.10 3.84 -3.28
C ARG A 56 20.56 2.49 -3.85
N PHE A 57 19.66 1.53 -3.95
CA PHE A 57 19.98 0.13 -4.25
C PHE A 57 19.50 -0.33 -5.63
N GLY A 58 18.93 0.57 -6.45
CA GLY A 58 18.37 0.21 -7.75
C GLY A 58 19.36 -0.34 -8.76
N ALA A 59 20.68 -0.14 -8.54
CA ALA A 59 21.76 -0.62 -9.40
C ALA A 59 22.27 -2.03 -9.04
N LEU A 60 21.70 -2.70 -8.01
CA LEU A 60 22.12 -4.05 -7.65
C LEU A 60 21.84 -5.05 -8.78
N GLU A 61 22.86 -5.84 -9.12
CA GLU A 61 22.76 -6.89 -10.12
C GLU A 61 21.87 -8.06 -9.66
N ALA A 62 21.37 -8.85 -10.61
CA ALA A 62 20.51 -9.99 -10.31
C ALA A 62 21.21 -10.99 -9.36
N GLY A 63 20.54 -11.28 -8.23
CA GLY A 63 21.06 -12.15 -7.18
C GLY A 63 22.03 -11.50 -6.19
N GLN A 64 22.33 -10.22 -6.37
CA GLN A 64 23.21 -9.47 -5.46
C GLN A 64 22.46 -9.01 -4.22
N MET A 65 23.08 -9.15 -3.05
CA MET A 65 22.62 -8.55 -1.79
C MET A 65 23.36 -7.23 -1.55
N ALA A 66 22.70 -6.28 -0.88
CA ALA A 66 23.38 -5.10 -0.38
C ALA A 66 24.46 -5.48 0.63
N ASP A 67 25.52 -4.67 0.72
CA ASP A 67 26.63 -4.92 1.65
C ASP A 67 26.13 -4.98 3.10
N GLU A 68 26.40 -6.08 3.79
CA GLU A 68 25.98 -6.27 5.20
C GLU A 68 26.63 -5.23 6.13
N ASN A 69 27.79 -4.68 5.77
CA ASN A 69 28.45 -3.61 6.54
C ASN A 69 27.82 -2.22 6.30
N ASP A 70 26.95 -2.06 5.30
CA ASP A 70 26.17 -0.84 5.11
C ASP A 70 25.00 -0.82 6.13
N PRO A 71 25.01 0.09 7.11
CA PRO A 71 23.93 0.16 8.11
C PRO A 71 22.55 0.46 7.49
N GLN A 72 22.49 0.86 6.24
CA GLN A 72 21.26 1.09 5.49
C GLN A 72 20.85 -0.10 4.60
N ALA A 73 21.63 -1.19 4.58
CA ALA A 73 21.29 -2.40 3.85
C ALA A 73 20.09 -3.15 4.46
N THR A 74 19.89 -3.03 5.77
CA THR A 74 18.71 -3.54 6.47
C THR A 74 17.73 -2.42 6.70
N VAL A 75 16.51 -2.58 6.20
CA VAL A 75 15.49 -1.54 6.17
C VAL A 75 14.15 -2.02 6.75
N GLY A 76 13.41 -1.08 7.32
CA GLY A 76 11.99 -1.24 7.61
C GLY A 76 11.21 -0.33 6.67
N VAL A 77 10.37 -0.91 5.81
CA VAL A 77 9.54 -0.18 4.85
C VAL A 77 8.07 -0.52 5.03
N ALA A 78 7.17 0.41 4.68
CA ALA A 78 5.74 0.15 4.69
C ALA A 78 5.10 0.59 3.39
N GLY A 79 4.07 -0.15 2.96
CA GLY A 79 3.32 0.15 1.75
C GLY A 79 2.05 -0.67 1.64
N ARG A 80 1.21 -0.34 0.66
CA ARG A 80 0.00 -1.10 0.35
C ARG A 80 0.35 -2.34 -0.45
N VAL A 81 -0.17 -3.48 -0.02
CA VAL A 81 -0.07 -4.75 -0.75
C VAL A 81 -0.91 -4.67 -2.03
N ILE A 82 -0.26 -4.59 -3.18
CA ILE A 82 -0.92 -4.56 -4.50
C ILE A 82 -0.77 -5.86 -5.28
N PHE A 83 0.15 -6.71 -4.89
CA PHE A 83 0.35 -8.04 -5.45
C PHE A 83 0.83 -8.99 -4.37
N LEU A 84 0.34 -10.23 -4.41
CA LEU A 84 0.71 -11.29 -3.49
C LEU A 84 0.75 -12.63 -4.22
N ARG A 85 1.87 -13.33 -4.13
CA ARG A 85 2.06 -14.66 -4.70
C ARG A 85 2.66 -15.60 -3.67
N ASN A 86 1.95 -16.69 -3.38
CA ASN A 86 2.37 -17.75 -2.48
C ASN A 86 2.87 -18.96 -3.31
N THR A 87 4.10 -19.40 -3.03
CA THR A 87 4.73 -20.57 -3.65
C THR A 87 5.12 -21.64 -2.62
N GLY A 88 4.34 -21.78 -1.56
CA GLY A 88 4.59 -22.73 -0.47
C GLY A 88 5.54 -22.17 0.57
N ARG A 89 6.85 -22.41 0.45
CA ARG A 89 7.85 -21.94 1.43
C ARG A 89 8.33 -20.51 1.20
N LEU A 90 7.83 -19.84 0.18
CA LEU A 90 8.23 -18.49 -0.20
C LEU A 90 6.99 -17.71 -0.63
N CYS A 91 6.83 -16.49 -0.12
CA CYS A 91 5.83 -15.53 -0.55
C CYS A 91 6.51 -14.30 -1.16
N PHE A 92 5.91 -13.78 -2.22
CA PHE A 92 6.30 -12.54 -2.87
C PHE A 92 5.18 -11.53 -2.68
N VAL A 93 5.53 -10.34 -2.27
CA VAL A 93 4.61 -9.23 -2.05
C VAL A 93 5.13 -8.01 -2.76
N THR A 94 4.28 -7.30 -3.49
CA THR A 94 4.61 -5.97 -3.99
C THR A 94 3.93 -4.93 -3.12
N LEU A 95 4.73 -4.07 -2.51
CA LEU A 95 4.29 -2.93 -1.72
C LEU A 95 4.29 -1.68 -2.59
N GLN A 96 3.27 -0.85 -2.46
CA GLN A 96 3.17 0.46 -3.11
C GLN A 96 3.08 1.55 -2.05
N ASP A 97 3.90 2.59 -2.18
CA ASP A 97 3.83 3.78 -1.33
C ASP A 97 2.79 4.80 -1.80
N GLY A 98 2.63 5.90 -1.05
CA GLY A 98 1.71 6.99 -1.41
C GLY A 98 2.10 7.72 -2.70
N ALA A 99 3.35 7.61 -3.15
CA ALA A 99 3.81 8.16 -4.42
C ALA A 99 3.51 7.22 -5.60
N GLY A 100 3.12 5.98 -5.34
CA GLY A 100 2.91 4.95 -6.35
C GLY A 100 4.18 4.19 -6.71
N VAL A 101 5.29 4.44 -5.99
CA VAL A 101 6.53 3.67 -6.15
C VAL A 101 6.33 2.30 -5.53
N THR A 102 6.82 1.27 -6.20
CA THR A 102 6.66 -0.11 -5.76
C THR A 102 7.97 -0.76 -5.37
N LEU A 103 7.93 -1.70 -4.43
CA LEU A 103 9.06 -2.51 -4.02
C LEU A 103 8.57 -3.93 -3.72
N GLN A 104 9.35 -4.92 -4.15
CA GLN A 104 9.06 -6.31 -3.80
C GLN A 104 9.56 -6.62 -2.39
N ALA A 105 8.82 -7.45 -1.67
CA ALA A 105 9.31 -8.13 -0.47
C ALA A 105 9.25 -9.65 -0.68
N MET A 106 10.27 -10.36 -0.22
CA MET A 106 10.38 -11.81 -0.28
C MET A 106 10.37 -12.37 1.14
N LEU A 107 9.34 -13.14 1.46
CA LEU A 107 9.14 -13.73 2.77
C LEU A 107 9.42 -15.24 2.67
N SER A 108 10.47 -15.71 3.34
CA SER A 108 10.91 -17.11 3.29
C SER A 108 10.67 -17.81 4.62
N ALA A 109 10.13 -19.03 4.58
CA ALA A 109 9.98 -19.86 5.77
C ALA A 109 11.30 -20.16 6.51
N LYS A 110 12.45 -20.03 5.82
CA LYS A 110 13.78 -20.21 6.43
C LYS A 110 14.26 -19.00 7.23
N ALA A 111 13.72 -17.82 6.91
CA ALA A 111 14.12 -16.54 7.51
C ALA A 111 13.09 -16.03 8.52
N MET A 112 12.12 -16.84 8.91
CA MET A 112 11.05 -16.47 9.83
C MET A 112 10.84 -17.52 10.91
N PRO A 113 10.31 -17.13 12.08
CA PRO A 113 9.86 -18.08 13.10
C PRO A 113 8.91 -19.12 12.52
N THR A 114 8.94 -20.32 13.06
CA THR A 114 8.06 -21.41 12.61
C THR A 114 6.65 -21.30 13.16
N GLN A 115 6.48 -20.56 14.26
CA GLN A 115 5.21 -20.34 14.96
C GLN A 115 5.05 -18.86 15.31
N GLY A 116 3.89 -18.50 15.87
CA GLY A 116 3.59 -17.15 16.29
C GLY A 116 3.17 -16.24 15.13
N HIS A 117 2.90 -14.99 15.48
CA HIS A 117 2.40 -13.98 14.54
C HIS A 117 3.43 -13.49 13.52
N SER A 118 4.72 -13.66 13.83
CA SER A 118 5.81 -13.30 12.90
C SER A 118 6.14 -14.42 11.91
N SER A 119 5.41 -15.54 11.94
CA SER A 119 5.64 -16.70 11.07
C SER A 119 5.13 -16.47 9.64
N LEU A 120 5.66 -17.26 8.68
CA LEU A 120 5.14 -17.26 7.30
C LEU A 120 3.73 -17.86 7.22
N ALA A 121 3.35 -18.73 8.16
CA ALA A 121 2.01 -19.30 8.23
C ALA A 121 0.98 -18.24 8.59
N ALA A 122 1.25 -17.42 9.61
CA ALA A 122 0.42 -16.29 10.00
C ALA A 122 0.31 -15.27 8.85
N PHE A 123 1.43 -14.94 8.19
CA PHE A 123 1.42 -14.06 7.02
C PHE A 123 0.41 -14.51 5.95
N LYS A 124 0.41 -15.78 5.58
CA LYS A 124 -0.49 -16.33 4.55
C LYS A 124 -1.95 -16.31 4.96
N THR A 125 -2.22 -16.42 6.26
CA THR A 125 -3.56 -16.44 6.81
C THR A 125 -4.14 -15.03 6.92
N ASP A 126 -3.31 -14.07 7.31
CA ASP A 126 -3.77 -12.77 7.80
C ASP A 126 -3.67 -11.65 6.78
N VAL A 127 -2.66 -11.70 5.89
CA VAL A 127 -2.41 -10.63 4.92
C VAL A 127 -3.25 -10.81 3.66
N ASP A 128 -3.92 -9.74 3.25
CA ASP A 128 -4.74 -9.68 2.04
C ASP A 128 -4.28 -8.54 1.11
N LEU A 129 -4.67 -8.63 -0.16
CA LEU A 129 -4.51 -7.52 -1.11
C LEU A 129 -5.23 -6.26 -0.61
N GLY A 130 -4.53 -5.14 -0.62
CA GLY A 130 -5.03 -3.86 -0.14
C GLY A 130 -4.60 -3.51 1.28
N ASP A 131 -4.13 -4.46 2.09
CA ASP A 131 -3.58 -4.17 3.41
C ASP A 131 -2.39 -3.22 3.30
N HIS A 132 -2.17 -2.40 4.32
CA HIS A 132 -0.88 -1.77 4.53
C HIS A 132 -0.01 -2.71 5.35
N LEU A 133 1.16 -3.01 4.82
CA LEU A 133 2.10 -3.95 5.40
C LEU A 133 3.43 -3.25 5.66
N PHE A 134 3.96 -3.45 6.84
CA PHE A 134 5.35 -3.20 7.19
C PHE A 134 6.18 -4.45 6.91
N VAL A 135 7.37 -4.27 6.35
CA VAL A 135 8.35 -5.34 6.13
C VAL A 135 9.72 -4.84 6.55
N HIS A 136 10.44 -5.68 7.31
CA HIS A 136 11.81 -5.46 7.74
C HIS A 136 12.71 -6.55 7.16
N GLY A 137 13.91 -6.18 6.72
CA GLY A 137 14.90 -7.11 6.23
C GLY A 137 15.99 -6.46 5.38
N GLN A 138 16.89 -7.28 4.88
CA GLN A 138 18.01 -6.85 4.05
C GLN A 138 17.56 -6.57 2.61
N VAL A 139 18.08 -5.51 2.03
CA VAL A 139 17.84 -5.17 0.61
C VAL A 139 18.72 -6.04 -0.28
N GLY A 140 18.17 -6.46 -1.40
CA GLY A 140 18.92 -7.20 -2.42
C GLY A 140 18.14 -7.29 -3.71
N SER A 141 18.77 -7.82 -4.74
CA SER A 141 18.13 -8.11 -6.02
C SER A 141 17.80 -9.60 -6.10
N SER A 142 16.59 -9.93 -6.50
CA SER A 142 16.17 -11.31 -6.72
C SER A 142 16.98 -11.95 -7.87
N ARG A 143 16.96 -13.27 -7.98
CA ARG A 143 17.62 -13.98 -9.09
C ARG A 143 17.14 -13.54 -10.47
N ARG A 144 15.97 -12.87 -10.55
CA ARG A 144 15.40 -12.32 -11.80
C ARG A 144 15.68 -10.83 -11.97
N GLY A 145 16.47 -10.22 -11.09
CA GLY A 145 16.83 -8.80 -11.15
C GLY A 145 15.80 -7.85 -10.52
N GLU A 146 14.77 -8.37 -9.80
CA GLU A 146 13.82 -7.47 -9.11
C GLU A 146 14.36 -7.07 -7.74
N LEU A 147 14.52 -5.74 -7.54
CA LEU A 147 14.91 -5.19 -6.25
C LEU A 147 13.90 -5.55 -5.17
N SER A 148 14.39 -6.11 -4.07
CA SER A 148 13.53 -6.71 -3.05
C SER A 148 14.08 -6.47 -1.65
N VAL A 149 13.18 -6.44 -0.66
CA VAL A 149 13.53 -6.64 0.74
C VAL A 149 13.37 -8.12 1.06
N PHE A 150 14.45 -8.76 1.47
CA PHE A 150 14.48 -10.15 1.96
C PHE A 150 14.06 -10.11 3.42
N ALA A 151 12.80 -10.41 3.67
CA ALA A 151 12.19 -10.23 4.98
C ALA A 151 12.82 -11.15 6.02
N ALA A 152 13.27 -10.55 7.13
CA ALA A 152 13.83 -11.22 8.28
C ALA A 152 13.53 -10.40 9.55
N PRO A 153 13.26 -11.04 10.70
CA PRO A 153 13.08 -10.34 11.96
C PRO A 153 14.44 -9.91 12.52
N GLN A 154 14.42 -8.88 13.36
CA GLN A 154 15.50 -8.64 14.32
C GLN A 154 15.15 -9.36 15.61
N LEU A 155 15.98 -10.26 16.05
CA LEU A 155 15.79 -11.08 17.25
C LEU A 155 16.68 -10.61 18.40
N ARG A 156 16.35 -11.05 19.61
CA ARG A 156 17.24 -10.97 20.74
C ARG A 156 18.51 -11.77 20.48
N GLU A 157 19.60 -11.33 21.06
CA GLU A 157 20.92 -12.00 20.91
C GLU A 157 20.87 -13.47 21.36
N GLY A 158 21.46 -14.35 20.55
CA GLY A 158 21.53 -15.78 20.83
C GLY A 158 20.27 -16.59 20.48
N VAL A 159 19.21 -15.98 19.94
CA VAL A 159 17.99 -16.68 19.56
C VAL A 159 18.06 -17.13 18.10
N GLU A 160 17.83 -18.42 17.85
CA GLU A 160 17.72 -18.95 16.49
C GLU A 160 16.32 -18.64 15.90
N VAL A 161 16.28 -18.18 14.65
CA VAL A 161 15.05 -17.81 13.96
C VAL A 161 13.98 -18.91 14.00
N ALA A 162 14.35 -20.15 13.82
CA ALA A 162 13.40 -21.28 13.76
C ALA A 162 12.71 -21.56 15.11
N GLN A 163 13.32 -21.15 16.22
CA GLN A 163 12.87 -21.40 17.59
C GLN A 163 12.31 -20.14 18.26
N ALA A 164 12.44 -18.98 17.62
CA ALA A 164 12.03 -17.70 18.17
C ALA A 164 10.51 -17.67 18.44
N SER A 165 10.15 -17.22 19.62
CA SER A 165 8.78 -16.85 20.00
C SER A 165 8.50 -15.38 19.65
N ASP A 166 7.24 -14.94 19.76
CA ASP A 166 6.90 -13.52 19.53
C ASP A 166 7.60 -12.59 20.54
N ASP A 167 7.92 -13.08 21.77
CA ASP A 167 8.64 -12.31 22.80
C ASP A 167 10.12 -12.10 22.47
N ASP A 168 10.69 -12.93 21.61
CA ASP A 168 12.08 -12.85 21.17
C ASP A 168 12.28 -11.88 20.01
N VAL A 169 11.19 -11.44 19.38
CA VAL A 169 11.20 -10.58 18.21
C VAL A 169 11.26 -9.11 18.62
N LEU A 170 12.39 -8.44 18.38
CA LEU A 170 12.57 -7.01 18.61
C LEU A 170 11.95 -6.17 17.48
N VAL A 171 12.18 -6.58 16.22
CA VAL A 171 11.55 -6.01 15.04
C VAL A 171 11.00 -7.16 14.19
N PRO A 172 9.70 -7.23 13.93
CA PRO A 172 9.12 -8.32 13.16
C PRO A 172 9.52 -8.24 11.68
N ALA A 173 9.70 -9.40 11.04
CA ALA A 173 9.95 -9.48 9.61
C ALA A 173 8.83 -8.84 8.78
N TRP A 174 7.62 -8.88 9.30
CA TRP A 174 6.43 -8.24 8.73
C TRP A 174 5.41 -7.93 9.83
N ARG A 175 4.57 -6.93 9.60
CA ARG A 175 3.42 -6.59 10.45
C ARG A 175 2.35 -5.90 9.62
N ILE A 176 1.09 -6.20 9.89
CA ILE A 176 -0.03 -5.42 9.35
C ILE A 176 0.01 -4.03 10.00
N ALA A 177 0.13 -3.00 9.17
CA ALA A 177 0.06 -1.60 9.59
C ALA A 177 -1.36 -1.04 9.48
N SER A 178 -2.18 -1.60 8.57
CA SER A 178 -3.61 -1.31 8.48
C SER A 178 -4.33 -2.40 7.68
N LYS A 179 -5.29 -3.05 8.29
CA LYS A 179 -6.10 -4.11 7.66
C LYS A 179 -7.15 -3.52 6.73
N ALA A 180 -7.13 -3.92 5.46
CA ALA A 180 -8.13 -3.55 4.48
C ALA A 180 -9.34 -4.49 4.54
N LEU A 181 -10.51 -3.99 4.88
CA LEU A 181 -11.74 -4.80 4.96
C LEU A 181 -12.40 -5.01 3.60
N ARG A 182 -12.16 -4.12 2.65
CA ARG A 182 -12.71 -4.23 1.29
C ARG A 182 -11.61 -4.55 0.29
N PRO A 183 -11.85 -5.45 -0.67
CA PRO A 183 -10.89 -5.74 -1.72
C PRO A 183 -10.68 -4.50 -2.61
N LEU A 184 -9.48 -4.39 -3.19
CA LEU A 184 -9.24 -3.43 -4.26
C LEU A 184 -10.00 -3.84 -5.52
N PRO A 185 -10.45 -2.87 -6.33
CA PRO A 185 -11.08 -3.14 -7.61
C PRO A 185 -10.16 -3.99 -8.50
N LYS A 186 -10.77 -4.93 -9.24
CA LYS A 186 -10.06 -5.68 -10.26
C LYS A 186 -9.89 -4.87 -11.53
N THR A 187 -8.80 -5.11 -12.24
CA THR A 187 -8.60 -4.59 -13.58
C THR A 187 -9.14 -5.58 -14.61
N TRP A 188 -9.78 -5.08 -15.66
CA TRP A 188 -10.17 -5.88 -16.82
C TRP A 188 -9.73 -5.19 -18.11
N THR A 189 -9.66 -5.93 -19.20
CA THR A 189 -9.39 -5.39 -20.52
C THR A 189 -10.72 -5.21 -21.25
N ASN A 190 -11.00 -3.98 -21.74
CA ASN A 190 -12.19 -3.69 -22.53
C ASN A 190 -12.03 -4.23 -23.97
N GLU A 191 -13.09 -4.09 -24.79
CA GLU A 191 -13.09 -4.55 -26.19
C GLU A 191 -12.05 -3.83 -27.07
N GLU A 192 -11.61 -2.63 -26.65
CA GLU A 192 -10.57 -1.85 -27.32
C GLU A 192 -9.14 -2.22 -26.89
N GLY A 193 -8.97 -3.27 -26.06
CA GLY A 193 -7.69 -3.71 -25.54
C GLY A 193 -7.12 -2.84 -24.40
N GLN A 194 -7.90 -1.90 -23.88
CA GLN A 194 -7.45 -1.03 -22.79
C GLN A 194 -7.72 -1.67 -21.43
N THR A 195 -6.77 -1.52 -20.52
CA THR A 195 -6.94 -1.96 -19.14
C THR A 195 -7.81 -0.97 -18.36
N VAL A 196 -9.00 -1.39 -17.98
CA VAL A 196 -9.98 -0.60 -17.22
C VAL A 196 -10.07 -1.14 -15.80
N THR A 197 -10.03 -0.25 -14.82
CA THR A 197 -10.16 -0.57 -13.40
C THR A 197 -11.44 -0.03 -12.79
N LEU A 198 -11.82 1.19 -13.14
CA LEU A 198 -12.96 1.92 -12.59
C LEU A 198 -13.68 2.67 -13.70
N SER A 199 -15.04 2.68 -13.67
CA SER A 199 -15.81 3.55 -14.53
C SER A 199 -15.59 5.02 -14.16
N GLU A 200 -15.97 5.97 -15.05
CA GLU A 200 -15.84 7.39 -14.77
C GLU A 200 -16.65 7.82 -13.53
N GLU A 201 -17.86 7.33 -13.39
CA GLU A 201 -18.68 7.58 -12.21
C GLU A 201 -18.00 7.07 -10.93
N GLN A 202 -17.44 5.85 -10.95
CA GLN A 202 -16.71 5.31 -9.82
C GLN A 202 -15.47 6.14 -9.48
N ARG A 203 -14.74 6.66 -10.46
CA ARG A 203 -13.58 7.54 -10.24
C ARG A 203 -13.93 8.82 -9.50
N VAL A 204 -15.11 9.38 -9.79
CA VAL A 204 -15.57 10.60 -9.12
C VAL A 204 -16.10 10.30 -7.72
N ARG A 205 -16.96 9.27 -7.58
CA ARG A 205 -17.61 8.93 -6.30
C ARG A 205 -16.67 8.23 -5.30
N ARG A 206 -15.68 7.51 -5.81
CA ARG A 206 -14.71 6.74 -5.01
C ARG A 206 -13.29 7.20 -5.35
N ARG A 207 -13.04 8.48 -5.09
CA ARG A 207 -11.79 9.14 -5.42
C ARG A 207 -10.57 8.47 -4.79
N GLU A 208 -10.73 7.90 -3.60
CA GLU A 208 -9.70 7.14 -2.91
C GLU A 208 -9.23 5.93 -3.73
N LEU A 209 -10.16 5.20 -4.36
CA LEU A 209 -9.81 4.05 -5.21
C LEU A 209 -9.12 4.49 -6.50
N ASP A 210 -9.59 5.58 -7.10
CA ASP A 210 -8.95 6.16 -8.29
C ASP A 210 -7.49 6.54 -8.01
N LEU A 211 -7.20 7.15 -6.85
CA LEU A 211 -5.85 7.52 -6.43
C LEU A 211 -4.96 6.29 -6.13
N ILE A 212 -5.53 5.22 -5.58
CA ILE A 212 -4.80 3.97 -5.33
C ILE A 212 -4.43 3.28 -6.65
N MET A 213 -5.39 3.17 -7.57
CA MET A 213 -5.27 2.29 -8.74
C MET A 213 -4.65 2.97 -9.96
N ARG A 214 -4.80 4.30 -10.12
CA ARG A 214 -4.40 5.00 -11.34
C ARG A 214 -3.25 5.99 -11.12
N PRO A 215 -2.09 5.79 -11.78
CA PRO A 215 -0.98 6.76 -11.76
C PRO A 215 -1.43 8.17 -12.22
N ALA A 216 -2.15 8.27 -13.33
CA ALA A 216 -2.62 9.55 -13.88
C ALA A 216 -3.50 10.36 -12.89
N ALA A 217 -4.25 9.69 -12.00
CA ALA A 217 -5.03 10.37 -10.96
C ALA A 217 -4.11 11.02 -9.91
N ARG A 218 -3.04 10.33 -9.51
CA ARG A 218 -2.02 10.88 -8.58
C ARG A 218 -1.23 12.01 -9.23
N ASP A 219 -0.87 11.86 -10.51
CA ASP A 219 -0.13 12.89 -11.24
C ASP A 219 -0.96 14.18 -11.39
N MET A 220 -2.26 14.06 -11.61
CA MET A 220 -3.15 15.23 -11.64
C MET A 220 -3.15 15.99 -10.30
N VAL A 221 -3.14 15.29 -9.17
CA VAL A 221 -3.04 15.93 -7.84
C VAL A 221 -1.70 16.67 -7.69
N ARG A 222 -0.60 16.05 -8.13
CA ARG A 222 0.75 16.66 -8.10
C ARG A 222 0.84 17.89 -9.01
N ILE A 223 0.30 17.80 -10.23
CA ILE A 223 0.26 18.92 -11.18
C ILE A 223 -0.51 20.08 -10.57
N ARG A 224 -1.71 19.85 -10.02
CA ARG A 224 -2.49 20.91 -9.38
C ARG A 224 -1.74 21.55 -8.21
N ALA A 225 -1.10 20.75 -7.37
CA ALA A 225 -0.28 21.26 -6.26
C ALA A 225 0.89 22.13 -6.76
N ALA A 226 1.57 21.67 -7.82
CA ALA A 226 2.67 22.41 -8.43
C ALA A 226 2.21 23.74 -9.06
N VAL A 227 1.05 23.77 -9.74
CA VAL A 227 0.45 24.99 -10.28
C VAL A 227 0.13 25.98 -9.16
N ASN A 228 -0.56 25.56 -8.10
CA ASN A 228 -0.88 26.43 -6.97
C ASN A 228 0.39 27.01 -6.31
N ARG A 229 1.42 26.18 -6.12
CA ARG A 229 2.71 26.63 -5.60
C ARG A 229 3.35 27.67 -6.52
N SER A 230 3.42 27.38 -7.80
CA SER A 230 4.01 28.28 -8.79
C SER A 230 3.29 29.63 -8.85
N ILE A 231 1.97 29.66 -8.76
CA ILE A 231 1.20 30.90 -8.69
C ILE A 231 1.61 31.71 -7.46
N ARG A 232 1.59 31.10 -6.26
CA ARG A 232 1.99 31.77 -5.02
C ARG A 232 3.40 32.30 -5.07
N GLU A 233 4.36 31.46 -5.50
CA GLU A 233 5.75 31.87 -5.64
C GLU A 233 5.96 33.05 -6.61
N ASN A 234 5.21 33.09 -7.71
CA ASN A 234 5.26 34.21 -8.64
C ASN A 234 4.70 35.51 -8.05
N PHE A 235 3.65 35.46 -7.25
CA PHE A 235 3.14 36.63 -6.56
C PHE A 235 4.11 37.10 -5.45
N TYR A 236 4.61 36.20 -4.61
CA TYR A 236 5.61 36.55 -3.58
C TYR A 236 6.88 37.18 -4.18
N LYS A 237 7.38 36.72 -5.31
CA LYS A 237 8.53 37.33 -6.01
C LYS A 237 8.25 38.75 -6.52
N ARG A 238 7.01 39.16 -6.58
CA ARG A 238 6.56 40.51 -7.00
C ARG A 238 6.09 41.36 -5.83
N ASP A 239 6.46 40.97 -4.61
CA ASP A 239 6.11 41.67 -3.36
C ASP A 239 4.60 41.72 -3.06
N TYR A 240 3.81 40.77 -3.56
CA TYR A 240 2.41 40.60 -3.15
C TYR A 240 2.33 39.83 -1.85
N ILE A 241 1.33 40.19 -1.03
CA ILE A 241 1.04 39.54 0.25
C ILE A 241 -0.24 38.72 0.08
N GLU A 242 -0.21 37.42 0.44
CA GLU A 242 -1.40 36.57 0.47
C GLU A 242 -2.18 36.87 1.75
N LEU A 243 -3.49 37.18 1.61
CA LEU A 243 -4.39 37.47 2.73
C LEU A 243 -5.59 36.54 2.65
N GLU A 244 -6.04 36.09 3.81
CA GLU A 244 -7.32 35.40 3.96
C GLU A 244 -8.39 36.44 4.34
N THR A 245 -9.35 36.67 3.44
CA THR A 245 -10.48 37.56 3.67
C THR A 245 -11.70 36.78 4.16
N PRO A 246 -12.60 37.39 4.97
CA PRO A 246 -13.84 36.73 5.39
C PRO A 246 -14.68 36.26 4.20
N ILE A 247 -15.12 35.02 4.23
CA ILE A 247 -16.02 34.44 3.20
C ILE A 247 -17.46 34.90 3.44
N LEU A 248 -17.86 35.00 4.72
CA LEU A 248 -19.20 35.49 5.13
C LEU A 248 -19.14 36.98 5.33
N GLN A 249 -20.09 37.71 4.71
CA GLN A 249 -20.17 39.17 4.78
C GLN A 249 -21.61 39.57 5.01
N VAL A 250 -21.82 40.66 5.73
CA VAL A 250 -23.16 41.24 6.00
C VAL A 250 -23.71 41.94 4.75
N ILE A 251 -22.83 42.53 3.96
CA ILE A 251 -23.21 43.26 2.75
C ILE A 251 -22.72 42.49 1.55
N HIS A 252 -23.63 42.15 0.64
CA HIS A 252 -23.28 41.52 -0.61
C HIS A 252 -22.39 42.44 -1.46
N GLY A 253 -21.18 41.95 -1.79
CA GLY A 253 -20.23 42.65 -2.66
C GLY A 253 -19.73 41.73 -3.77
N GLY A 254 -19.13 42.31 -4.82
CA GLY A 254 -18.53 41.57 -5.93
C GLY A 254 -19.35 41.58 -7.21
N ALA A 255 -19.10 40.62 -8.10
CA ALA A 255 -19.79 40.49 -9.39
C ALA A 255 -21.29 40.25 -9.22
N ALA A 256 -22.06 40.46 -10.29
CA ALA A 256 -23.52 40.28 -10.32
C ALA A 256 -23.99 38.81 -10.19
N ALA A 257 -23.40 38.08 -9.25
CA ALA A 257 -23.76 36.71 -8.94
C ALA A 257 -24.72 36.65 -7.75
N ARG A 258 -25.72 35.76 -7.82
CA ARG A 258 -26.64 35.53 -6.71
C ARG A 258 -25.93 34.97 -5.51
N PRO A 259 -25.94 35.64 -4.33
CA PRO A 259 -25.25 35.13 -3.14
C PRO A 259 -25.98 33.94 -2.51
N PHE A 260 -25.26 33.14 -1.79
CA PHE A 260 -25.84 32.21 -0.80
C PHE A 260 -26.10 32.98 0.49
N VAL A 261 -27.32 32.82 1.04
CA VAL A 261 -27.69 33.40 2.32
C VAL A 261 -27.72 32.31 3.36
N THR A 262 -27.04 32.51 4.50
CA THR A 262 -27.08 31.64 5.65
C THR A 262 -27.43 32.45 6.91
N HIS A 263 -27.86 31.76 7.95
CA HIS A 263 -28.25 32.32 9.23
C HIS A 263 -27.44 31.68 10.35
N MET A 264 -27.03 32.46 11.33
CA MET A 264 -26.26 31.98 12.49
C MET A 264 -27.14 32.11 13.74
N ASN A 265 -27.72 31.01 14.18
CA ASN A 265 -28.68 30.95 15.29
C ASN A 265 -28.08 31.45 16.63
N ALA A 266 -26.76 31.50 16.76
CA ALA A 266 -26.10 31.97 18.00
C ALA A 266 -26.14 33.49 18.19
N PHE A 267 -26.55 34.25 17.19
CA PHE A 267 -26.58 35.71 17.20
C PHE A 267 -27.99 36.29 16.94
N ASP A 268 -29.04 35.51 17.16
CA ASP A 268 -30.42 35.97 17.14
C ASP A 268 -30.74 36.91 18.31
#